data_c4f0b07f7fb119081d7c90b10444ab35
#
_entry.id   c4f0b07f7fb119081d7c90b10444ab35
#
_cell.length_a   1.000
_cell.length_b   1.000
_cell.length_c   1.000
_cell.angle_alpha   90.00
_cell.angle_beta   90.00
_cell.angle_gamma   90.00
#
_symmetry.space_group_name_H-M   'P 1'
#
loop_
_entity.id
_entity.type
_entity.pdbx_description
1 polymer ?
#
loop_
_entity_poly.entity_id
_entity_poly.type
_entity_poly.pdbx_seq_one_letter_code
_entity_poly.pdbx_strand_id
1 'polypeptide(L)'
;YKRQVWQQASASLAAPSALPAAESLALGQQLMNAVLCTNVVYPVYTRGQYIRHYTPGRWWDCVYTWDSGFIGMGLAQTSLRNAFDCLNTYLMPPDSVDAAFLHHGSMVPTQFYLYAELLNRTGSRKLAAYCYPRLKLYYRFFTGQEGGSTTANLHSGLLRPWDYFYNSGGWDDYPLQHARGGNKLVTPVVTSAYYLRAAKILRLAAKELGLKKDMKEYEQAVSYTHLTLPTNSRV
;
A
#
# COMPACT_ATOMS: atom_id res chain seq x y z
N TYR A 1 14.60 -19.51 18.02
CA TYR A 1 14.19 -18.57 16.95
C TYR A 1 13.43 -17.37 17.49
N LYS A 2 12.26 -17.54 18.13
CA LYS A 2 11.43 -16.42 18.67
C LYS A 2 12.20 -15.51 19.64
N ARG A 3 13.02 -16.08 20.53
CA ARG A 3 13.87 -15.31 21.45
C ARG A 3 14.91 -14.47 20.71
N GLN A 4 15.53 -15.02 19.67
CA GLN A 4 16.50 -14.29 18.84
C GLN A 4 15.83 -13.13 18.10
N VAL A 5 14.65 -13.37 17.52
CA VAL A 5 13.88 -12.32 16.85
C VAL A 5 13.48 -11.21 17.81
N TRP A 6 13.06 -11.58 19.04
CA TRP A 6 12.78 -10.60 20.09
C TRP A 6 14.00 -9.76 20.44
N GLN A 7 15.15 -10.39 20.65
CA GLN A 7 16.39 -9.68 20.96
C GLN A 7 16.83 -8.73 19.84
N GLN A 8 16.75 -9.18 18.58
CA GLN A 8 17.04 -8.34 17.43
C GLN A 8 16.06 -7.17 17.31
N ALA A 9 14.75 -7.43 17.49
CA ALA A 9 13.72 -6.42 17.46
C ALA A 9 13.95 -5.36 18.56
N SER A 10 14.27 -5.79 19.76
CA SER A 10 14.55 -4.87 20.88
C SER A 10 15.82 -4.06 20.65
N ALA A 11 16.86 -4.66 20.10
CA ALA A 11 18.13 -3.99 19.82
C ALA A 11 18.04 -2.98 18.66
N SER A 12 17.06 -3.15 17.76
CA SER A 12 16.86 -2.25 16.60
C SER A 12 16.04 -1.00 16.92
N LEU A 13 15.47 -0.90 18.12
CA LEU A 13 14.71 0.27 18.53
C LEU A 13 15.65 1.38 18.99
N ALA A 14 15.28 2.62 18.70
CA ALA A 14 15.97 3.78 19.25
C ALA A 14 15.85 3.80 20.78
N ALA A 15 16.86 4.34 21.45
CA ALA A 15 16.81 4.55 22.90
C ALA A 15 15.56 5.37 23.26
N PRO A 16 14.91 5.09 24.40
CA PRO A 16 13.78 5.88 24.88
C PRO A 16 14.15 7.37 24.94
N SER A 17 13.25 8.23 24.51
CA SER A 17 13.45 9.68 24.65
C SER A 17 13.43 10.05 26.14
N ALA A 18 14.02 11.18 26.49
CA ALA A 18 14.05 11.69 27.87
C ALA A 18 12.66 12.14 28.41
N LEU A 19 11.57 11.91 27.67
CA LEU A 19 10.23 12.26 28.10
C LEU A 19 9.74 11.28 29.17
N PRO A 20 9.01 11.75 30.21
CA PRO A 20 8.55 10.91 31.33
C PRO A 20 7.69 9.70 30.92
N ALA A 21 6.98 9.79 29.81
CA ALA A 21 6.16 8.70 29.28
C ALA A 21 6.96 7.68 28.43
N ALA A 22 8.24 7.92 28.18
CA ALA A 22 9.01 7.12 27.23
C ALA A 22 9.20 5.67 27.66
N GLU A 23 9.37 5.42 28.96
CA GLU A 23 9.55 4.06 29.47
C GLU A 23 8.29 3.21 29.32
N SER A 24 7.12 3.76 29.58
CA SER A 24 5.84 3.05 29.41
C SER A 24 5.54 2.74 27.93
N LEU A 25 5.98 3.60 27.03
CA LEU A 25 5.83 3.39 25.57
C LEU A 25 6.88 2.44 25.01
N ALA A 26 8.08 2.36 25.61
CA ALA A 26 9.17 1.54 25.10
C ALA A 26 8.81 0.05 25.04
N LEU A 27 8.14 -0.46 26.07
CA LEU A 27 7.66 -1.86 26.08
C LEU A 27 6.65 -2.09 24.94
N GLY A 28 5.71 -1.17 24.74
CA GLY A 28 4.72 -1.24 23.68
C GLY A 28 5.40 -1.28 22.29
N GLN A 29 6.40 -0.44 22.06
CA GLN A 29 7.18 -0.44 20.82
C GLN A 29 7.93 -1.75 20.62
N GLN A 30 8.55 -2.31 21.66
CA GLN A 30 9.24 -3.59 21.61
C GLN A 30 8.28 -4.73 21.26
N LEU A 31 7.11 -4.77 21.89
CA LEU A 31 6.08 -5.78 21.63
C LEU A 31 5.57 -5.70 20.19
N MET A 32 5.23 -4.51 19.71
CA MET A 32 4.77 -4.32 18.34
C MET A 32 5.85 -4.73 17.33
N ASN A 33 7.08 -4.33 17.52
CA ASN A 33 8.18 -4.71 16.64
C ASN A 33 8.44 -6.22 16.66
N ALA A 34 8.37 -6.86 17.82
CA ALA A 34 8.49 -8.31 17.93
C ALA A 34 7.36 -9.04 17.19
N VAL A 35 6.12 -8.54 17.26
CA VAL A 35 4.98 -9.08 16.50
C VAL A 35 5.23 -8.97 15.00
N LEU A 36 5.61 -7.80 14.51
CA LEU A 36 5.94 -7.59 13.09
C LEU A 36 7.03 -8.55 12.61
N CYS A 37 8.10 -8.72 13.40
CA CYS A 37 9.23 -9.58 13.03
C CYS A 37 8.96 -11.08 13.16
N THR A 38 7.95 -11.49 13.95
CA THR A 38 7.59 -12.90 14.13
C THR A 38 6.46 -13.38 13.20
N ASN A 39 5.66 -12.47 12.69
CA ASN A 39 4.61 -12.76 11.72
C ASN A 39 5.18 -12.76 10.30
N VAL A 40 6.11 -13.66 10.04
CA VAL A 40 6.78 -13.81 8.76
C VAL A 40 6.68 -15.25 8.31
N VAL A 41 6.37 -15.46 7.04
CA VAL A 41 6.49 -16.75 6.37
C VAL A 41 7.85 -16.85 5.68
N TYR A 42 8.29 -18.08 5.47
CA TYR A 42 9.53 -18.36 4.75
C TYR A 42 9.50 -17.69 3.38
N PRO A 43 10.67 -17.28 2.86
CA PRO A 43 10.74 -16.75 1.50
C PRO A 43 10.15 -17.72 0.50
N VAL A 44 9.15 -17.26 -0.23
CA VAL A 44 8.48 -18.02 -1.28
C VAL A 44 8.99 -17.57 -2.62
N TYR A 45 9.23 -18.52 -3.52
CA TYR A 45 9.63 -18.21 -4.88
C TYR A 45 8.47 -17.59 -5.64
N THR A 46 8.59 -16.32 -5.92
CA THR A 46 7.56 -15.52 -6.54
C THR A 46 8.19 -14.60 -7.58
N ARG A 47 7.68 -14.59 -8.80
CA ARG A 47 8.14 -13.70 -9.87
C ARG A 47 9.64 -13.79 -10.14
N GLY A 48 10.19 -15.00 -10.17
CA GLY A 48 11.60 -15.24 -10.43
C GLY A 48 12.56 -14.98 -9.26
N GLN A 49 12.05 -14.72 -8.06
CA GLN A 49 12.88 -14.46 -6.88
C GLN A 49 12.25 -14.99 -5.59
N TYR A 50 13.07 -15.21 -4.57
CA TYR A 50 12.60 -15.54 -3.23
C TYR A 50 12.31 -14.26 -2.45
N ILE A 51 11.04 -14.01 -2.13
CA ILE A 51 10.61 -12.84 -1.37
C ILE A 51 10.05 -13.30 -0.03
N ARG A 52 10.48 -12.64 1.05
CA ARG A 52 9.95 -12.85 2.38
C ARG A 52 8.60 -12.15 2.50
N HIS A 53 7.61 -12.90 2.99
CA HIS A 53 6.28 -12.37 3.21
C HIS A 53 6.05 -12.08 4.69
N TYR A 54 5.47 -10.93 4.98
CA TYR A 54 5.03 -10.53 6.30
C TYR A 54 3.51 -10.54 6.34
N THR A 55 2.93 -11.18 7.36
CA THR A 55 1.50 -11.44 7.46
C THR A 55 0.86 -10.64 8.60
N PRO A 56 -0.46 -10.34 8.55
CA PRO A 56 -1.13 -9.54 9.56
C PRO A 56 -1.10 -10.18 10.96
N GLY A 57 -1.10 -11.50 11.01
CA GLY A 57 -1.12 -12.21 12.28
C GLY A 57 -0.95 -13.71 12.13
N ARG A 58 -0.88 -14.37 13.26
CA ARG A 58 -0.63 -15.82 13.34
C ARG A 58 -1.63 -16.68 12.57
N TRP A 59 -2.88 -16.25 12.54
CA TRP A 59 -3.99 -16.99 11.90
C TRP A 59 -4.21 -16.55 10.44
N TRP A 60 -3.53 -15.50 10.01
CA TRP A 60 -3.65 -14.89 8.70
C TRP A 60 -2.31 -15.01 7.98
N ASP A 61 -1.97 -16.23 7.59
CA ASP A 61 -0.65 -16.61 7.08
C ASP A 61 -0.48 -16.41 5.57
N CYS A 62 -1.43 -15.71 4.95
CA CYS A 62 -1.37 -15.35 3.53
C CYS A 62 -0.81 -13.94 3.29
N VAL A 63 -0.63 -13.64 2.02
CA VAL A 63 -0.21 -12.31 1.54
C VAL A 63 -1.44 -11.43 1.39
N TYR A 64 -1.64 -10.51 2.33
CA TYR A 64 -2.74 -9.55 2.31
C TYR A 64 -2.26 -8.20 1.85
N THR A 65 -2.85 -7.68 0.77
CA THR A 65 -2.33 -6.53 0.02
C THR A 65 -2.21 -5.27 0.88
N TRP A 66 -3.28 -4.83 1.51
CA TRP A 66 -3.24 -3.57 2.24
C TRP A 66 -2.56 -3.68 3.61
N ASP A 67 -2.69 -4.82 4.28
CA ASP A 67 -1.97 -5.11 5.52
C ASP A 67 -0.47 -5.03 5.34
N SER A 68 0.06 -5.60 4.26
CA SER A 68 1.50 -5.57 3.97
C SER A 68 2.07 -4.16 3.89
N GLY A 69 1.31 -3.19 3.39
CA GLY A 69 1.74 -1.81 3.38
C GLY A 69 1.87 -1.24 4.79
N PHE A 70 0.91 -1.48 5.66
CA PHE A 70 0.99 -1.05 7.08
C PHE A 70 2.09 -1.78 7.84
N ILE A 71 2.22 -3.10 7.65
CA ILE A 71 3.32 -3.89 8.21
C ILE A 71 4.67 -3.30 7.77
N GLY A 72 4.81 -2.99 6.48
CA GLY A 72 6.01 -2.37 5.94
C GLY A 72 6.32 -1.01 6.55
N MET A 73 5.32 -0.17 6.80
CA MET A 73 5.52 1.11 7.49
C MET A 73 6.00 0.93 8.93
N GLY A 74 5.46 -0.07 9.63
CA GLY A 74 5.96 -0.46 10.95
C GLY A 74 7.40 -0.97 10.89
N LEU A 75 7.71 -1.88 9.98
CA LEU A 75 9.07 -2.42 9.80
C LEU A 75 10.09 -1.36 9.35
N ALA A 76 9.66 -0.31 8.66
CA ALA A 76 10.54 0.80 8.28
C ALA A 76 11.15 1.52 9.49
N GLN A 77 10.59 1.37 10.67
CA GLN A 77 11.16 1.91 11.91
C GLN A 77 12.44 1.15 12.35
N THR A 78 12.60 -0.09 11.92
CA THR A 78 13.67 -0.99 12.41
C THR A 78 14.49 -1.61 11.29
N SER A 79 13.91 -1.86 10.12
CA SER A 79 14.56 -2.51 9.00
C SER A 79 13.97 -2.06 7.66
N LEU A 80 14.65 -1.15 6.99
CA LEU A 80 14.25 -0.69 5.65
C LEU A 80 14.24 -1.83 4.63
N ARG A 81 15.09 -2.84 4.80
CA ARG A 81 15.11 -4.02 3.93
C ARG A 81 13.82 -4.82 4.07
N ASN A 82 13.40 -5.11 5.30
CA ASN A 82 12.17 -5.87 5.55
C ASN A 82 10.93 -5.08 5.09
N ALA A 83 10.93 -3.78 5.31
CA ALA A 83 9.90 -2.88 4.79
C ALA A 83 9.84 -2.90 3.25
N PHE A 84 10.99 -2.92 2.59
CA PHE A 84 11.06 -3.05 1.14
C PHE A 84 10.53 -4.40 0.65
N ASP A 85 10.78 -5.51 1.37
CA ASP A 85 10.22 -6.82 1.03
C ASP A 85 8.67 -6.75 1.01
N CYS A 86 8.04 -6.05 1.96
CA CYS A 86 6.60 -5.85 1.98
C CYS A 86 6.09 -5.12 0.73
N LEU A 87 6.81 -4.09 0.27
CA LEU A 87 6.47 -3.37 -0.95
C LEU A 87 6.71 -4.25 -2.18
N ASN A 88 7.89 -4.84 -2.29
CA ASN A 88 8.33 -5.56 -3.48
C ASN A 88 7.49 -6.81 -3.77
N THR A 89 6.86 -7.40 -2.75
CA THR A 89 5.97 -8.54 -2.91
C THR A 89 4.84 -8.28 -3.91
N TYR A 90 4.33 -7.06 -3.97
CA TYR A 90 3.18 -6.69 -4.80
C TYR A 90 3.55 -6.01 -6.12
N LEU A 91 4.83 -5.73 -6.34
CA LEU A 91 5.29 -5.00 -7.53
C LEU A 91 5.65 -5.96 -8.65
N MET A 92 4.87 -5.92 -9.73
CA MET A 92 5.17 -6.69 -10.95
C MET A 92 6.25 -5.98 -11.79
N PRO A 93 7.10 -6.73 -12.52
CA PRO A 93 8.01 -6.15 -13.49
C PRO A 93 7.27 -5.27 -14.52
N PRO A 94 7.88 -4.18 -15.02
CA PRO A 94 7.21 -3.26 -15.95
C PRO A 94 6.76 -3.88 -17.28
N ASP A 95 7.39 -4.98 -17.66
CA ASP A 95 7.12 -5.77 -18.88
C ASP A 95 6.22 -6.99 -18.60
N SER A 96 5.71 -7.12 -17.40
CA SER A 96 4.80 -8.20 -17.04
C SER A 96 3.46 -8.04 -17.75
N VAL A 97 2.89 -9.17 -18.18
CA VAL A 97 1.49 -9.24 -18.65
C VAL A 97 0.50 -9.04 -17.49
N ASP A 98 0.93 -9.31 -16.26
CA ASP A 98 0.16 -9.07 -15.06
C ASP A 98 0.44 -7.67 -14.53
N ALA A 99 -0.60 -6.87 -14.38
CA ALA A 99 -0.45 -5.48 -13.91
C ALA A 99 -0.05 -5.37 -12.45
N ALA A 100 -0.46 -6.32 -11.61
CA ALA A 100 -0.18 -6.35 -10.19
C ALA A 100 -0.29 -7.76 -9.62
N PHE A 101 0.45 -8.04 -8.55
CA PHE A 101 0.25 -9.24 -7.75
C PHE A 101 -0.84 -8.95 -6.71
N LEU A 102 -1.97 -9.65 -6.81
CA LEU A 102 -3.19 -9.30 -6.09
C LEU A 102 -3.75 -10.48 -5.27
N HIS A 103 -2.90 -11.32 -4.73
CA HIS A 103 -3.36 -12.32 -3.78
C HIS A 103 -3.99 -11.62 -2.56
N HIS A 104 -5.23 -11.92 -2.23
CA HIS A 104 -6.05 -11.15 -1.29
C HIS A 104 -5.95 -9.64 -1.55
N GLY A 105 -6.17 -9.26 -2.81
CA GLY A 105 -6.00 -7.89 -3.27
C GLY A 105 -7.06 -6.94 -2.74
N SER A 106 -6.66 -5.69 -2.59
CA SER A 106 -7.52 -4.59 -2.18
C SER A 106 -7.06 -3.28 -2.81
N MET A 107 -8.01 -2.38 -3.03
CA MET A 107 -7.73 -1.03 -3.54
C MET A 107 -7.20 -0.06 -2.49
N VAL A 108 -7.07 -0.45 -1.22
CA VAL A 108 -6.44 0.41 -0.20
C VAL A 108 -4.96 0.63 -0.56
N PRO A 109 -4.49 1.87 -0.81
CA PRO A 109 -3.24 2.14 -1.52
C PRO A 109 -2.02 2.17 -0.60
N THR A 110 -1.93 1.23 0.33
CA THR A 110 -0.88 1.21 1.36
C THR A 110 0.51 1.00 0.78
N GLN A 111 0.63 0.36 -0.39
CA GLN A 111 1.90 0.22 -1.11
C GLN A 111 2.45 1.57 -1.57
N PHE A 112 1.59 2.50 -1.96
CA PHE A 112 2.03 3.87 -2.30
C PHE A 112 2.48 4.64 -1.07
N TYR A 113 1.81 4.44 0.06
CA TYR A 113 2.20 5.08 1.33
C TYR A 113 3.54 4.52 1.83
N LEU A 114 3.72 3.20 1.78
CA LEU A 114 4.99 2.57 2.11
C LEU A 114 6.13 3.03 1.17
N TYR A 115 5.85 3.16 -0.12
CA TYR A 115 6.81 3.71 -1.07
C TYR A 115 7.24 5.13 -0.71
N ALA A 116 6.29 6.00 -0.40
CA ALA A 116 6.58 7.38 0.02
C ALA A 116 7.41 7.39 1.32
N GLU A 117 7.07 6.54 2.29
CA GLU A 117 7.82 6.41 3.55
C GLU A 117 9.27 5.96 3.31
N LEU A 118 9.47 4.94 2.47
CA LEU A 118 10.81 4.47 2.13
C LEU A 118 11.63 5.53 1.39
N LEU A 119 11.02 6.29 0.49
CA LEU A 119 11.70 7.38 -0.19
C LEU A 119 12.08 8.51 0.77
N ASN A 120 11.18 8.90 1.66
CA ASN A 120 11.44 9.94 2.67
C ASN A 120 12.60 9.55 3.59
N ARG A 121 12.70 8.28 3.96
CA ARG A 121 13.78 7.79 4.84
C ARG A 121 15.11 7.61 4.14
N THR A 122 15.10 7.23 2.87
CA THR A 122 16.32 6.84 2.17
C THR A 122 16.87 7.92 1.25
N GLY A 123 16.04 8.80 0.72
CA GLY A 123 16.40 9.68 -0.37
C GLY A 123 16.90 8.95 -1.63
N SER A 124 16.65 7.64 -1.74
CA SER A 124 17.28 6.78 -2.73
C SER A 124 16.68 6.92 -4.11
N ARG A 125 17.40 7.56 -5.03
CA ARG A 125 17.00 7.60 -6.44
C ARG A 125 16.97 6.20 -7.09
N LYS A 126 17.80 5.25 -6.62
CA LYS A 126 17.75 3.86 -7.10
C LYS A 126 16.44 3.19 -6.71
N LEU A 127 16.01 3.38 -5.47
CA LEU A 127 14.71 2.89 -5.00
C LEU A 127 13.57 3.51 -5.80
N ALA A 128 13.62 4.84 -6.00
CA ALA A 128 12.63 5.54 -6.82
C ALA A 128 12.56 4.94 -8.23
N ALA A 129 13.68 4.80 -8.91
CA ALA A 129 13.75 4.27 -10.28
C ALA A 129 13.28 2.81 -10.38
N TYR A 130 13.56 1.99 -9.37
CA TYR A 130 13.12 0.60 -9.35
C TYR A 130 11.60 0.46 -9.14
N CYS A 131 11.06 1.16 -8.13
CA CYS A 131 9.65 1.01 -7.75
C CYS A 131 8.70 1.76 -8.68
N TYR A 132 9.10 2.92 -9.19
CA TYR A 132 8.21 3.81 -9.94
C TYR A 132 7.49 3.14 -11.11
N PRO A 133 8.16 2.49 -12.08
CA PRO A 133 7.48 1.89 -13.21
C PRO A 133 6.55 0.74 -12.81
N ARG A 134 6.89 0.04 -11.73
CA ARG A 134 6.09 -1.05 -11.15
C ARG A 134 4.83 -0.52 -10.45
N LEU A 135 4.97 0.54 -9.67
CA LEU A 135 3.84 1.21 -9.03
C LEU A 135 2.96 1.95 -10.05
N LYS A 136 3.54 2.44 -11.15
CA LYS A 136 2.76 3.00 -12.27
C LYS A 136 1.85 1.94 -12.87
N LEU A 137 2.35 0.72 -13.09
CA LEU A 137 1.57 -0.41 -13.59
C LEU A 137 0.44 -0.77 -12.61
N TYR A 138 0.77 -0.89 -11.32
CA TYR A 138 -0.19 -1.12 -10.24
C TYR A 138 -1.28 -0.03 -10.18
N TYR A 139 -0.90 1.23 -10.29
CA TYR A 139 -1.81 2.36 -10.35
C TYR A 139 -2.77 2.27 -11.55
N ARG A 140 -2.24 1.98 -12.74
CA ARG A 140 -3.03 1.90 -13.96
C ARG A 140 -4.04 0.75 -13.94
N PHE A 141 -3.68 -0.37 -13.31
CA PHE A 141 -4.64 -1.45 -13.07
C PHE A 141 -5.83 -0.96 -12.23
N PHE A 142 -5.58 -0.40 -11.06
CA PHE A 142 -6.66 0.03 -10.17
C PHE A 142 -7.41 1.29 -10.64
N THR A 143 -6.87 2.03 -11.57
CA THR A 143 -7.57 3.14 -12.23
C THR A 143 -8.27 2.72 -13.54
N GLY A 144 -8.30 1.42 -13.84
CA GLY A 144 -9.04 0.86 -14.96
C GLY A 144 -8.39 1.08 -16.32
N GLN A 145 -7.09 1.35 -16.36
CA GLN A 145 -6.37 1.64 -17.59
C GLN A 145 -5.65 0.43 -18.19
N GLU A 146 -5.40 -0.60 -17.39
CA GLU A 146 -4.65 -1.79 -17.82
C GLU A 146 -5.12 -3.06 -17.10
N GLY A 147 -4.68 -4.22 -17.62
CA GLY A 147 -4.83 -5.52 -16.96
C GLY A 147 -6.26 -6.06 -16.88
N GLY A 148 -7.15 -5.65 -17.77
CA GLY A 148 -8.54 -6.09 -17.76
C GLY A 148 -9.35 -5.57 -16.55
N SER A 149 -8.88 -4.54 -15.89
CA SER A 149 -9.57 -3.90 -14.77
C SER A 149 -10.91 -3.30 -15.19
N THR A 150 -11.91 -3.46 -14.34
CA THR A 150 -13.27 -2.89 -14.54
C THR A 150 -13.58 -1.74 -13.58
N THR A 151 -12.57 -1.22 -12.89
CA THR A 151 -12.77 -0.22 -11.83
C THR A 151 -13.25 1.13 -12.34
N ALA A 152 -12.97 1.48 -13.60
CA ALA A 152 -13.34 2.77 -14.20
C ALA A 152 -14.60 2.71 -15.07
N ASN A 153 -15.42 1.68 -14.97
CA ASN A 153 -16.58 1.45 -15.87
C ASN A 153 -17.84 2.27 -15.49
N LEU A 154 -17.75 3.21 -14.59
CA LEU A 154 -18.88 4.02 -14.16
C LEU A 154 -18.95 5.35 -14.92
N HIS A 155 -20.15 5.72 -15.38
CA HIS A 155 -20.40 7.01 -16.01
C HIS A 155 -20.06 8.22 -15.14
N SER A 156 -20.08 8.04 -13.81
CA SER A 156 -19.71 9.08 -12.85
C SER A 156 -18.23 9.46 -12.85
N GLY A 157 -17.37 8.64 -13.47
CA GLY A 157 -15.92 8.78 -13.39
C GLY A 157 -15.32 8.36 -12.04
N LEU A 158 -16.16 7.92 -11.08
CA LEU A 158 -15.67 7.36 -9.82
C LEU A 158 -15.17 5.93 -10.02
N LEU A 159 -14.18 5.54 -9.24
CA LEU A 159 -13.63 4.19 -9.26
C LEU A 159 -14.51 3.25 -8.45
N ARG A 160 -14.89 2.13 -9.06
CA ARG A 160 -15.53 1.02 -8.35
C ARG A 160 -14.53 0.33 -7.44
N PRO A 161 -14.95 -0.19 -6.28
CA PRO A 161 -14.12 -1.12 -5.52
C PRO A 161 -13.75 -2.34 -6.34
N TRP A 162 -12.52 -2.78 -6.18
CA TRP A 162 -12.02 -4.06 -6.64
C TRP A 162 -11.23 -4.68 -5.50
N ASP A 163 -11.70 -5.76 -4.97
CA ASP A 163 -10.99 -6.56 -4.00
C ASP A 163 -11.50 -8.00 -3.98
N TYR A 164 -10.71 -8.86 -3.37
CA TYR A 164 -10.96 -10.30 -3.34
C TYR A 164 -12.25 -10.67 -2.57
N PHE A 165 -12.56 -9.96 -1.52
CA PHE A 165 -13.71 -10.22 -0.64
C PHE A 165 -14.96 -9.41 -0.97
N TYR A 166 -14.93 -8.63 -2.04
CA TYR A 166 -16.03 -7.74 -2.43
C TYR A 166 -16.39 -6.72 -1.34
N ASN A 167 -15.45 -6.34 -0.51
CA ASN A 167 -15.62 -5.29 0.47
C ASN A 167 -15.30 -3.91 -0.11
N SER A 168 -15.48 -2.85 0.65
CA SER A 168 -15.22 -1.47 0.23
C SER A 168 -13.75 -1.05 0.39
N GLY A 169 -12.81 -1.96 0.14
CA GLY A 169 -11.41 -1.61 0.25
C GLY A 169 -10.99 -1.29 1.68
N GLY A 170 -11.15 -2.23 2.60
CA GLY A 170 -10.77 -2.11 4.00
C GLY A 170 -11.94 -1.85 4.96
N TRP A 171 -13.17 -1.79 4.46
CA TRP A 171 -14.39 -1.62 5.28
C TRP A 171 -15.17 -2.92 5.36
N ASP A 172 -14.51 -3.98 5.77
CA ASP A 172 -15.02 -5.37 5.70
C ASP A 172 -16.41 -5.56 6.32
N ASP A 173 -16.63 -4.92 7.46
CA ASP A 173 -17.85 -5.05 8.25
C ASP A 173 -18.75 -3.82 8.15
N TYR A 174 -18.63 -3.03 7.08
CA TYR A 174 -19.43 -1.82 6.95
C TYR A 174 -20.90 -2.13 6.67
N PRO A 175 -21.83 -1.87 7.61
CA PRO A 175 -23.20 -2.38 7.54
C PRO A 175 -23.98 -1.89 6.32
N LEU A 176 -23.81 -0.65 5.94
CA LEU A 176 -24.54 -0.07 4.78
C LEU A 176 -24.16 -0.76 3.48
N GLN A 177 -22.88 -1.09 3.29
CA GLN A 177 -22.43 -1.78 2.11
C GLN A 177 -22.92 -3.22 2.08
N HIS A 178 -22.85 -3.91 3.22
CA HIS A 178 -23.36 -5.25 3.35
C HIS A 178 -24.86 -5.32 3.05
N ALA A 179 -25.65 -4.40 3.61
CA ALA A 179 -27.10 -4.29 3.37
C ALA A 179 -27.45 -4.01 1.90
N ARG A 180 -26.56 -3.40 1.12
CA ARG A 180 -26.73 -3.11 -0.31
C ARG A 180 -26.19 -4.21 -1.24
N GLY A 181 -25.86 -5.39 -0.74
CA GLY A 181 -25.38 -6.51 -1.56
C GLY A 181 -23.91 -6.38 -1.98
N GLY A 182 -23.12 -5.69 -1.19
CA GLY A 182 -21.68 -5.54 -1.39
C GLY A 182 -21.30 -4.49 -2.43
N ASN A 183 -20.07 -4.58 -2.92
CA ASN A 183 -19.44 -3.57 -3.80
C ASN A 183 -20.09 -3.43 -5.19
N LYS A 184 -20.90 -4.37 -5.62
CA LYS A 184 -21.57 -4.31 -6.93
C LYS A 184 -22.55 -3.15 -7.04
N LEU A 185 -23.14 -2.73 -5.92
CA LEU A 185 -24.17 -1.71 -5.86
C LEU A 185 -23.71 -0.42 -5.14
N VAL A 186 -22.48 -0.39 -4.66
CA VAL A 186 -21.93 0.74 -3.90
C VAL A 186 -20.62 1.21 -4.53
N THR A 187 -20.49 2.51 -4.69
CA THR A 187 -19.26 3.14 -5.14
C THR A 187 -18.82 4.15 -4.10
N PRO A 188 -18.00 3.73 -3.13
CA PRO A 188 -17.52 4.62 -2.09
C PRO A 188 -16.55 5.65 -2.68
N VAL A 189 -16.77 6.90 -2.36
CA VAL A 189 -15.91 8.02 -2.76
C VAL A 189 -14.47 7.85 -2.30
N VAL A 190 -14.28 7.15 -1.19
CA VAL A 190 -12.96 6.89 -0.60
C VAL A 190 -12.01 6.18 -1.57
N THR A 191 -12.51 5.28 -2.40
CA THR A 191 -11.70 4.55 -3.40
C THR A 191 -11.07 5.53 -4.40
N SER A 192 -11.85 6.45 -4.93
CA SER A 192 -11.33 7.49 -5.83
C SER A 192 -10.34 8.43 -5.11
N ALA A 193 -10.63 8.79 -3.86
CA ALA A 193 -9.72 9.61 -3.05
C ALA A 193 -8.37 8.90 -2.78
N TYR A 194 -8.37 7.60 -2.59
CA TYR A 194 -7.14 6.80 -2.45
C TYR A 194 -6.25 6.91 -3.69
N TYR A 195 -6.83 6.77 -4.88
CA TYR A 195 -6.05 6.82 -6.12
C TYR A 195 -5.68 8.23 -6.54
N LEU A 196 -6.43 9.24 -6.10
CA LEU A 196 -5.98 10.63 -6.16
C LEU A 196 -4.70 10.85 -5.33
N ARG A 197 -4.66 10.29 -4.12
CA ARG A 197 -3.46 10.35 -3.27
C ARG A 197 -2.29 9.58 -3.88
N ALA A 198 -2.54 8.40 -4.45
CA ALA A 198 -1.54 7.63 -5.17
C ALA A 198 -0.96 8.40 -6.37
N ALA A 199 -1.81 9.06 -7.17
CA ALA A 199 -1.38 9.92 -8.26
C ALA A 199 -0.47 11.05 -7.79
N LYS A 200 -0.79 11.71 -6.66
CA LYS A 200 0.08 12.74 -6.07
C LYS A 200 1.46 12.20 -5.69
N ILE A 201 1.53 11.01 -5.10
CA ILE A 201 2.80 10.35 -4.75
C ILE A 201 3.60 10.03 -6.01
N LEU A 202 2.97 9.42 -7.02
CA LEU A 202 3.63 9.08 -8.28
C LEU A 202 4.09 10.33 -9.05
N ARG A 203 3.32 11.43 -9.00
CA ARG A 203 3.73 12.71 -9.59
C ARG A 203 5.02 13.24 -8.96
N LEU A 204 5.14 13.17 -7.64
CA LEU A 204 6.38 13.58 -6.95
C LEU A 204 7.55 12.69 -7.35
N ALA A 205 7.37 11.38 -7.39
CA ALA A 205 8.39 10.45 -7.82
C ALA A 205 8.80 10.67 -9.29
N ALA A 206 7.84 10.91 -10.17
CA ALA A 206 8.09 11.25 -11.58
C ALA A 206 8.92 12.55 -11.71
N LYS A 207 8.64 13.54 -10.86
CA LYS A 207 9.43 14.80 -10.79
C LYS A 207 10.89 14.51 -10.43
N GLU A 208 11.13 13.76 -9.37
CA GLU A 208 12.47 13.37 -8.93
C GLU A 208 13.25 12.57 -9.98
N LEU A 209 12.53 11.79 -10.79
CA LEU A 209 13.11 11.01 -11.89
C LEU A 209 13.24 11.78 -13.20
N GLY A 210 12.67 12.99 -13.29
CA GLY A 210 12.71 13.83 -14.50
C GLY A 210 11.72 13.41 -15.59
N LEU A 211 10.67 12.65 -15.26
CA LEU A 211 9.68 12.08 -16.19
C LEU A 211 8.55 13.07 -16.48
N LYS A 212 8.84 14.09 -17.29
CA LYS A 212 7.93 15.22 -17.55
C LYS A 212 6.56 14.80 -18.12
N LYS A 213 6.51 13.77 -18.97
CA LYS A 213 5.25 13.26 -19.56
C LYS A 213 4.35 12.70 -18.46
N ASP A 214 4.91 11.87 -17.60
CA ASP A 214 4.18 11.22 -16.52
C ASP A 214 3.69 12.23 -15.47
N MET A 215 4.50 13.25 -15.19
CA MET A 215 4.08 14.35 -14.30
C MET A 215 2.80 15.02 -14.80
N LYS A 216 2.71 15.33 -16.11
CA LYS A 216 1.51 15.94 -16.70
C LYS A 216 0.32 15.00 -16.66
N GLU A 217 0.52 13.70 -16.90
CA GLU A 217 -0.53 12.68 -16.81
C GLU A 217 -1.16 12.67 -15.41
N TYR A 218 -0.33 12.65 -14.36
CA TYR A 218 -0.85 12.69 -12.97
C TYR A 218 -1.43 14.05 -12.58
N GLU A 219 -0.93 15.15 -13.09
CA GLU A 219 -1.52 16.48 -12.88
C GLU A 219 -2.94 16.55 -13.45
N GLN A 220 -3.16 16.00 -14.63
CA GLN A 220 -4.49 15.89 -15.23
C GLN A 220 -5.43 14.99 -14.41
N ALA A 221 -4.94 13.82 -13.97
CA ALA A 221 -5.74 12.92 -13.14
C ALA A 221 -6.16 13.59 -11.82
N VAL A 222 -5.25 14.32 -11.18
CA VAL A 222 -5.53 15.07 -9.95
C VAL A 222 -6.55 16.19 -10.20
N SER A 223 -6.41 16.96 -11.26
CA SER A 223 -7.31 18.07 -11.60
C SER A 223 -8.72 17.57 -11.97
N TYR A 224 -8.81 16.50 -12.75
CA TYR A 224 -10.10 15.92 -13.16
C TYR A 224 -10.89 15.42 -11.94
N THR A 225 -10.25 14.75 -11.00
CA THR A 225 -10.91 14.25 -9.80
C THR A 225 -11.41 15.39 -8.89
N HIS A 226 -10.69 16.51 -8.83
CA HIS A 226 -11.16 17.69 -8.11
C HIS A 226 -12.40 18.33 -8.72
N LEU A 227 -12.55 18.27 -10.04
CA LEU A 227 -13.70 18.82 -10.76
C LEU A 227 -14.94 17.93 -10.70
N THR A 228 -14.76 16.62 -10.56
CA THR A 228 -15.85 15.63 -10.58
C THR A 228 -16.35 15.24 -9.19
N LEU A 229 -15.63 15.54 -8.13
CA LEU A 229 -16.18 15.46 -6.78
C LEU A 229 -17.20 16.61 -6.64
N PRO A 230 -18.51 16.31 -6.46
CA PRO A 230 -19.49 17.36 -6.35
C PRO A 230 -19.19 18.22 -5.13
N THR A 231 -18.73 19.44 -5.37
CA THR A 231 -18.64 20.50 -4.34
C THR A 231 -20.03 21.09 -4.01
N ASN A 232 -21.08 20.58 -4.65
CA ASN A 232 -22.46 20.99 -4.41
C ASN A 232 -23.14 20.07 -3.40
N SER A 233 -22.80 20.23 -2.14
CA SER A 233 -23.75 19.94 -1.07
C SER A 233 -24.78 21.08 -1.02
N ARG A 234 -25.74 21.06 -1.91
CA ARG A 234 -27.03 21.69 -1.58
C ARG A 234 -27.85 20.62 -0.86
N VAL A 235 -27.84 20.70 0.45
CA VAL A 235 -28.86 20.14 1.32
C VAL A 235 -30.12 21.00 1.16
#